data_d87491a9aa503d11b52296ff407c2608
#
_entry.id   d87491a9aa503d11b52296ff407c2608
#
_cell.length_a   1.000
_cell.length_b   1.000
_cell.length_c   1.000
_cell.angle_alpha   90.00
_cell.angle_beta   90.00
_cell.angle_gamma   90.00
#
_symmetry.space_group_name_H-M   'P 1'
#
loop_
_entity.id
_entity.type
_entity.pdbx_description
1 polymer ?
#
loop_
_entity_poly.entity_id
_entity_poly.type
_entity_poly.pdbx_seq_one_letter_code
_entity_poly.pdbx_strand_id
1 'polypeptide(L)'
;MNNKIDKKSRCILTITLILLISLLVNVYQGLTGIEYKKEIGNDIYISIEEIRTRNESILLTLDGCITSQSITKEEILTLYKNYNLINIAELNLWEKYLKNIEGSLFKKDNKVDLTESNPNEVFANIEDFIYNLLLNYMSYNMESIKLDEKLYMDISVMKDISNELNNYINRFMEEKLSDLEGEEKAEKIIRKGYWIDILKGIEEINSKYKSYMFKL
;
A
#
# COMPACT_ATOMS: atom_id res chain seq x y z
N MET A 1 14.61 39.16 -57.32
CA MET A 1 13.18 38.75 -57.08
C MET A 1 12.88 38.82 -55.60
N ASN A 2 12.28 39.93 -55.12
CA ASN A 2 11.87 40.06 -53.73
C ASN A 2 10.46 39.51 -53.55
N ASN A 3 10.34 38.29 -53.06
CA ASN A 3 9.05 37.74 -52.66
C ASN A 3 8.57 38.49 -51.42
N LYS A 4 7.80 39.56 -51.60
CA LYS A 4 6.98 40.15 -50.55
C LYS A 4 5.90 39.11 -50.20
N ILE A 5 6.15 38.26 -49.19
CA ILE A 5 5.12 37.39 -48.62
C ILE A 5 3.97 38.30 -48.19
N ASP A 6 2.81 38.11 -48.78
CA ASP A 6 1.60 38.90 -48.54
C ASP A 6 1.23 38.80 -47.02
N LYS A 7 0.72 39.90 -46.47
CA LYS A 7 0.35 40.00 -45.04
C LYS A 7 -0.56 38.83 -44.59
N LYS A 8 -1.43 38.38 -45.49
CA LYS A 8 -2.33 37.27 -45.29
C LYS A 8 -1.55 35.93 -45.19
N SER A 9 -0.52 35.72 -45.99
CA SER A 9 0.30 34.51 -45.98
C SER A 9 1.16 34.46 -44.71
N ARG A 10 1.66 35.58 -44.20
CA ARG A 10 2.37 35.64 -42.91
C ARG A 10 1.46 35.29 -41.72
N CYS A 11 0.23 35.80 -41.73
CA CYS A 11 -0.76 35.51 -40.68
C CYS A 11 -1.10 34.00 -40.66
N ILE A 12 -1.34 33.39 -41.83
CA ILE A 12 -1.59 31.96 -41.93
C ILE A 12 -0.38 31.16 -41.41
N LEU A 13 0.83 31.50 -41.81
CA LEU A 13 2.04 30.82 -41.37
C LEU A 13 2.19 30.88 -39.84
N THR A 14 1.93 32.06 -39.24
CA THR A 14 2.02 32.25 -37.79
C THR A 14 0.96 31.40 -37.03
N ILE A 15 -0.28 31.35 -37.52
CA ILE A 15 -1.34 30.52 -36.94
C ILE A 15 -0.98 29.03 -37.05
N THR A 16 -0.50 28.60 -38.21
CA THR A 16 -0.07 27.21 -38.43
C THR A 16 1.07 26.83 -37.48
N LEU A 17 2.04 27.74 -37.28
CA LEU A 17 3.14 27.48 -36.33
C LEU A 17 2.64 27.38 -34.89
N ILE A 18 1.72 28.24 -34.45
CA ILE A 18 1.11 28.17 -33.11
C ILE A 18 0.35 26.87 -32.92
N LEU A 19 -0.42 26.45 -33.92
CA LEU A 19 -1.16 25.16 -33.88
C LEU A 19 -0.19 23.96 -33.78
N LEU A 20 0.91 23.99 -34.55
CA LEU A 20 1.93 22.94 -34.51
C LEU A 20 2.58 22.85 -33.09
N ILE A 21 2.95 23.99 -32.51
CA ILE A 21 3.52 24.04 -31.17
C ILE A 21 2.50 23.53 -30.15
N SER A 22 1.24 23.96 -30.23
CA SER A 22 0.17 23.47 -29.35
C SER A 22 -0.03 21.97 -29.44
N LEU A 23 0.01 21.43 -30.67
CA LEU A 23 -0.07 19.98 -30.89
C LEU A 23 1.11 19.23 -30.22
N LEU A 24 2.33 19.71 -30.40
CA LEU A 24 3.53 19.12 -29.79
C LEU A 24 3.44 19.14 -28.25
N VAL A 25 3.00 20.25 -27.66
CA VAL A 25 2.81 20.38 -26.22
C VAL A 25 1.74 19.40 -25.74
N ASN A 26 0.61 19.27 -26.43
CA ASN A 26 -0.44 18.33 -26.06
C ASN A 26 0.02 16.86 -26.14
N VAL A 27 0.78 16.50 -27.17
CA VAL A 27 1.37 15.16 -27.31
C VAL A 27 2.37 14.91 -26.18
N TYR A 28 3.24 15.86 -25.89
CA TYR A 28 4.20 15.73 -24.79
C TYR A 28 3.52 15.56 -23.44
N GLN A 29 2.50 16.39 -23.14
CA GLN A 29 1.70 16.24 -21.91
C GLN A 29 0.96 14.91 -21.83
N GLY A 30 0.46 14.42 -22.96
CA GLY A 30 -0.18 13.10 -23.04
C GLY A 30 0.79 11.97 -22.69
N LEU A 31 1.99 11.99 -23.28
CA LEU A 31 3.01 10.97 -23.05
C LEU A 31 3.52 10.98 -21.60
N THR A 32 3.87 12.17 -21.07
CA THR A 32 4.30 12.30 -19.66
C THR A 32 3.20 11.90 -18.68
N GLY A 33 1.94 12.17 -18.98
CA GLY A 33 0.81 11.74 -18.17
C GLY A 33 0.62 10.21 -18.14
N ILE A 34 0.90 9.52 -19.24
CA ILE A 34 0.86 8.04 -19.31
C ILE A 34 2.00 7.45 -18.47
N GLU A 35 3.21 7.96 -18.65
CA GLU A 35 4.41 7.51 -17.94
C GLU A 35 4.26 7.69 -16.41
N TYR A 36 3.79 8.86 -15.99
CA TYR A 36 3.49 9.14 -14.58
C TYR A 36 2.44 8.20 -13.98
N LYS A 37 1.37 7.88 -14.74
CA LYS A 37 0.36 6.91 -14.29
C LYS A 37 0.94 5.50 -14.16
N LYS A 38 1.84 5.11 -15.07
CA LYS A 38 2.52 3.81 -15.01
C LYS A 38 3.41 3.71 -13.78
N GLU A 39 4.18 4.77 -13.47
CA GLU A 39 5.06 4.85 -12.30
C GLU A 39 4.26 4.74 -11.00
N ILE A 40 3.21 5.58 -10.84
CA ILE A 40 2.30 5.48 -9.66
C ILE A 40 1.68 4.10 -9.55
N GLY A 41 1.29 3.51 -10.68
CA GLY A 41 0.70 2.18 -10.72
C GLY A 41 1.64 1.11 -10.20
N ASN A 42 2.90 1.20 -10.60
CA ASN A 42 3.93 0.29 -10.14
C ASN A 42 4.21 0.44 -8.65
N ASP A 43 4.31 1.67 -8.15
CA ASP A 43 4.50 1.94 -6.70
C ASP A 43 3.37 1.37 -5.85
N ILE A 44 2.12 1.54 -6.29
CA ILE A 44 0.94 1.00 -5.61
C ILE A 44 0.98 -0.53 -5.61
N TYR A 45 1.29 -1.14 -6.75
CA TYR A 45 1.40 -2.60 -6.86
C TYR A 45 2.50 -3.16 -5.96
N ILE A 46 3.66 -2.51 -5.93
CA ILE A 46 4.76 -2.88 -5.03
C ILE A 46 4.32 -2.80 -3.57
N SER A 47 3.61 -1.75 -3.17
CA SER A 47 3.10 -1.62 -1.79
C SER A 47 2.13 -2.74 -1.43
N ILE A 48 1.24 -3.14 -2.34
CA ILE A 48 0.31 -4.26 -2.13
C ILE A 48 1.06 -5.59 -1.99
N GLU A 49 2.03 -5.85 -2.87
CA GLU A 49 2.84 -7.07 -2.80
C GLU A 49 3.75 -7.10 -1.57
N GLU A 50 4.23 -5.94 -1.11
CA GLU A 50 4.99 -5.83 0.14
C GLU A 50 4.09 -6.23 1.32
N ILE A 51 2.87 -5.67 1.44
CA ILE A 51 1.91 -6.04 2.48
C ILE A 51 1.65 -7.55 2.44
N ARG A 52 1.37 -8.13 1.27
CA ARG A 52 1.07 -9.55 1.11
C ARG A 52 2.24 -10.43 1.56
N THR A 53 3.43 -10.17 1.03
CA THR A 53 4.62 -11.00 1.28
C THR A 53 5.07 -10.90 2.74
N ARG A 54 5.03 -9.69 3.34
CA ARG A 54 5.38 -9.51 4.75
C ARG A 54 4.38 -10.17 5.67
N ASN A 55 3.09 -10.10 5.35
CA ASN A 55 2.06 -10.75 6.12
C ASN A 55 2.17 -12.28 6.09
N GLU A 56 2.55 -12.88 4.96
CA GLU A 56 2.86 -14.32 4.87
C GLU A 56 4.03 -14.69 5.81
N SER A 57 5.09 -13.88 5.85
CA SER A 57 6.21 -14.09 6.77
C SER A 57 5.82 -13.94 8.23
N ILE A 58 4.95 -12.97 8.55
CA ILE A 58 4.39 -12.79 9.90
C ILE A 58 3.61 -14.03 10.32
N LEU A 59 2.73 -14.55 9.48
CA LEU A 59 1.94 -15.75 9.77
C LEU A 59 2.82 -16.94 10.11
N LEU A 60 3.84 -17.21 9.30
CA LEU A 60 4.78 -18.30 9.54
C LEU A 60 5.49 -18.14 10.89
N THR A 61 5.91 -16.93 11.24
CA THR A 61 6.58 -16.65 12.50
C THR A 61 5.64 -16.83 13.69
N LEU A 62 4.41 -16.29 13.61
CA LEU A 62 3.40 -16.41 14.68
C LEU A 62 2.96 -17.86 14.89
N ASP A 63 2.83 -18.65 13.82
CA ASP A 63 2.54 -20.08 13.91
C ASP A 63 3.66 -20.85 14.65
N GLY A 64 4.92 -20.50 14.37
CA GLY A 64 6.07 -21.03 15.08
C GLY A 64 6.02 -20.71 16.57
N CYS A 65 5.78 -19.44 16.93
CA CYS A 65 5.68 -18.99 18.32
C CYS A 65 4.56 -19.71 19.09
N ILE A 66 3.37 -19.84 18.50
CA ILE A 66 2.23 -20.52 19.13
C ILE A 66 2.52 -22.01 19.33
N THR A 67 3.13 -22.64 18.33
CA THR A 67 3.46 -24.08 18.38
C THR A 67 4.53 -24.38 19.44
N SER A 68 5.58 -23.56 19.53
CA SER A 68 6.64 -23.70 20.50
C SER A 68 6.30 -23.20 21.91
N GLN A 69 5.17 -22.43 22.03
CA GLN A 69 4.78 -21.69 23.23
C GLN A 69 5.88 -20.76 23.75
N SER A 70 6.69 -20.24 22.86
CA SER A 70 7.79 -19.33 23.15
C SER A 70 8.10 -18.44 21.96
N ILE A 71 8.74 -17.31 22.20
CA ILE A 71 9.21 -16.42 21.15
C ILE A 71 10.70 -16.13 21.35
N THR A 72 11.48 -16.28 20.31
CA THR A 72 12.92 -16.00 20.28
C THR A 72 13.20 -14.56 19.88
N LYS A 73 14.44 -14.13 20.10
CA LYS A 73 14.90 -12.79 19.68
C LYS A 73 14.81 -12.60 18.16
N GLU A 74 15.15 -13.61 17.42
CA GLU A 74 15.11 -13.61 15.96
C GLU A 74 13.68 -13.49 15.45
N GLU A 75 12.72 -14.16 16.08
CA GLU A 75 11.29 -14.08 15.76
C GLU A 75 10.72 -12.70 16.09
N ILE A 76 11.06 -12.12 17.27
CA ILE A 76 10.66 -10.76 17.64
C ILE A 76 11.19 -9.75 16.63
N LEU A 77 12.46 -9.85 16.26
CA LEU A 77 13.08 -8.95 15.27
C LEU A 77 12.47 -9.11 13.88
N THR A 78 12.13 -10.33 13.49
CA THR A 78 11.45 -10.65 12.23
C THR A 78 10.05 -10.05 12.20
N LEU A 79 9.27 -10.20 13.28
CA LEU A 79 7.96 -9.58 13.41
C LEU A 79 8.05 -8.05 13.36
N TYR A 80 8.97 -7.45 14.13
CA TYR A 80 9.17 -6.00 14.14
C TYR A 80 9.44 -5.47 12.74
N LYS A 81 10.41 -6.08 12.03
CA LYS A 81 10.77 -5.66 10.67
C LYS A 81 9.59 -5.78 9.70
N ASN A 82 8.84 -6.89 9.77
CA ASN A 82 7.74 -7.12 8.84
C ASN A 82 6.56 -6.20 9.12
N TYR A 83 6.19 -5.97 10.38
CA TYR A 83 5.13 -5.01 10.72
C TYR A 83 5.51 -3.57 10.36
N ASN A 84 6.77 -3.16 10.58
CA ASN A 84 7.25 -1.85 10.14
C ASN A 84 7.12 -1.66 8.61
N LEU A 85 7.46 -2.68 7.83
CA LEU A 85 7.34 -2.61 6.37
C LEU A 85 5.90 -2.61 5.89
N ILE A 86 4.99 -3.37 6.53
CA ILE A 86 3.54 -3.30 6.26
C ILE A 86 3.04 -1.89 6.56
N ASN A 87 3.43 -1.33 7.70
CA ASN A 87 3.07 0.00 8.14
C ASN A 87 3.45 1.07 7.10
N ILE A 88 4.67 1.02 6.62
CA ILE A 88 5.16 1.92 5.56
C ILE A 88 4.39 1.72 4.25
N ALA A 89 4.16 0.48 3.85
CA ALA A 89 3.45 0.17 2.60
C ALA A 89 1.99 0.62 2.64
N GLU A 90 1.30 0.45 3.77
CA GLU A 90 -0.07 0.93 3.97
C GLU A 90 -0.12 2.47 3.93
N LEU A 91 0.80 3.17 4.61
CA LEU A 91 0.90 4.63 4.55
C LEU A 91 1.14 5.14 3.12
N ASN A 92 1.97 4.44 2.33
CA ASN A 92 2.17 4.78 0.92
C ASN A 92 0.87 4.66 0.12
N LEU A 93 0.06 3.63 0.34
CA LEU A 93 -1.25 3.49 -0.31
C LEU A 93 -2.20 4.61 0.10
N TRP A 94 -2.23 4.98 1.38
CA TRP A 94 -3.03 6.09 1.90
C TRP A 94 -2.61 7.43 1.30
N GLU A 95 -1.32 7.71 1.20
CA GLU A 95 -0.81 8.93 0.59
C GLU A 95 -1.25 9.05 -0.88
N LYS A 96 -1.14 7.95 -1.65
CA LYS A 96 -1.60 7.91 -3.03
C LYS A 96 -3.12 8.08 -3.11
N TYR A 97 -3.88 7.52 -2.16
CA TYR A 97 -5.33 7.68 -2.10
C TYR A 97 -5.74 9.13 -1.86
N LEU A 98 -5.14 9.81 -0.87
CA LEU A 98 -5.42 11.21 -0.57
C LEU A 98 -5.07 12.14 -1.74
N LYS A 99 -3.89 11.96 -2.35
CA LYS A 99 -3.48 12.72 -3.54
C LYS A 99 -4.44 12.50 -4.73
N ASN A 100 -4.99 11.31 -4.85
CA ASN A 100 -5.94 10.98 -5.90
C ASN A 100 -7.30 11.68 -5.69
N ILE A 101 -7.80 11.75 -4.46
CA ILE A 101 -9.03 12.47 -4.12
C ILE A 101 -8.86 13.96 -4.39
N GLU A 102 -7.76 14.57 -3.97
CA GLU A 102 -7.46 16.00 -4.16
C GLU A 102 -7.29 16.35 -5.64
N GLY A 103 -6.67 15.46 -6.42
CA GLY A 103 -6.36 15.68 -7.84
C GLY A 103 -7.53 15.49 -8.82
N SER A 104 -8.71 15.09 -8.38
CA SER A 104 -9.92 14.90 -9.23
C SER A 104 -9.73 13.99 -10.47
N LEU A 105 -8.72 13.13 -10.50
CA LEU A 105 -8.42 12.28 -11.66
C LEU A 105 -9.38 11.08 -11.79
N PHE A 106 -10.12 10.74 -10.74
CA PHE A 106 -11.10 9.67 -10.76
C PHE A 106 -12.41 10.13 -10.07
N LYS A 107 -13.26 10.81 -10.84
CA LYS A 107 -14.66 11.00 -10.45
C LYS A 107 -15.35 9.63 -10.47
N LYS A 108 -15.37 8.94 -9.36
CA LYS A 108 -16.29 7.85 -9.11
C LYS A 108 -16.95 8.08 -7.76
N ASP A 109 -18.28 7.99 -7.73
CA ASP A 109 -19.21 8.30 -6.64
C ASP A 109 -19.04 7.47 -5.34
N ASN A 110 -17.87 6.94 -5.09
CA ASN A 110 -17.57 6.20 -3.87
C ASN A 110 -16.60 6.99 -2.99
N LYS A 111 -17.07 8.12 -2.46
CA LYS A 111 -16.47 8.70 -1.26
C LYS A 111 -16.72 7.73 -0.12
N VAL A 112 -15.77 6.84 0.13
CA VAL A 112 -15.65 6.27 1.46
C VAL A 112 -15.21 7.43 2.34
N ASP A 113 -15.97 7.69 3.36
CA ASP A 113 -15.62 8.70 4.36
C ASP A 113 -14.53 8.08 5.25
N LEU A 114 -13.31 8.05 4.71
CA LEU A 114 -12.11 7.61 5.41
C LEU A 114 -11.51 8.73 6.26
N THR A 115 -12.18 9.88 6.34
CA THR A 115 -11.70 11.07 7.05
C THR A 115 -11.71 10.92 8.56
N GLU A 116 -12.45 9.94 9.10
CA GLU A 116 -12.51 9.63 10.55
C GLU A 116 -11.59 8.47 10.96
N SER A 117 -11.01 7.74 10.03
CA SER A 117 -10.08 6.67 10.36
C SER A 117 -8.66 7.22 10.51
N ASN A 118 -8.04 6.89 11.63
CA ASN A 118 -6.60 7.06 11.77
C ASN A 118 -5.96 5.91 10.94
N PRO A 119 -5.50 6.18 9.72
CA PRO A 119 -4.98 5.13 8.89
C PRO A 119 -3.84 4.47 9.64
N ASN A 120 -3.78 3.13 9.62
CA ASN A 120 -2.63 2.40 10.12
C ASN A 120 -2.51 2.27 11.66
N GLU A 121 -3.54 2.63 12.42
CA GLU A 121 -3.50 2.59 13.89
C GLU A 121 -3.19 1.18 14.44
N VAL A 122 -3.77 0.13 13.83
CA VAL A 122 -3.61 -1.25 14.32
C VAL A 122 -2.19 -1.76 14.10
N PHE A 123 -1.64 -1.58 12.90
CA PHE A 123 -0.27 -2.03 12.62
C PHE A 123 0.78 -1.20 13.36
N ALA A 124 0.55 0.10 13.56
CA ALA A 124 1.41 0.93 14.40
C ALA A 124 1.40 0.47 15.87
N ASN A 125 0.23 0.14 16.41
CA ASN A 125 0.10 -0.38 17.78
C ASN A 125 0.79 -1.74 17.94
N ILE A 126 0.71 -2.62 16.94
CA ILE A 126 1.43 -3.90 16.94
C ILE A 126 2.95 -3.65 16.84
N GLU A 127 3.38 -2.77 15.95
CA GLU A 127 4.81 -2.41 15.82
C GLU A 127 5.38 -1.91 17.14
N ASP A 128 4.69 -0.98 17.81
CA ASP A 128 5.09 -0.45 19.11
C ASP A 128 5.13 -1.55 20.18
N PHE A 129 4.15 -2.44 20.20
CA PHE A 129 4.12 -3.58 21.12
C PHE A 129 5.33 -4.51 20.91
N ILE A 130 5.61 -4.90 19.67
CA ILE A 130 6.75 -5.77 19.34
C ILE A 130 8.08 -5.06 19.62
N TYR A 131 8.18 -3.76 19.36
CA TYR A 131 9.35 -2.97 19.71
C TYR A 131 9.62 -2.98 21.21
N ASN A 132 8.60 -2.76 22.03
CA ASN A 132 8.72 -2.81 23.49
C ASN A 132 9.07 -4.20 24.00
N LEU A 133 8.51 -5.26 23.38
CA LEU A 133 8.88 -6.64 23.66
C LEU A 133 10.35 -6.90 23.36
N LEU A 134 10.86 -6.38 22.24
CA LEU A 134 12.28 -6.47 21.87
C LEU A 134 13.19 -5.77 22.89
N LEU A 135 12.81 -4.56 23.33
CA LEU A 135 13.58 -3.82 24.36
C LEU A 135 13.65 -4.59 25.67
N ASN A 136 12.51 -5.13 26.12
CA ASN A 136 12.47 -5.97 27.33
C ASN A 136 13.34 -7.21 27.18
N TYR A 137 13.27 -7.87 26.03
CA TYR A 137 14.10 -9.03 25.71
C TYR A 137 15.59 -8.71 25.81
N MET A 138 16.01 -7.59 25.22
CA MET A 138 17.42 -7.17 25.22
C MET A 138 17.93 -6.87 26.64
N SER A 139 17.09 -6.38 27.54
CA SER A 139 17.50 -6.03 28.90
C SER A 139 17.75 -7.22 29.81
N TYR A 140 17.16 -8.40 29.53
CA TYR A 140 17.28 -9.60 30.38
C TYR A 140 18.24 -10.68 29.85
N ASN A 141 18.84 -10.48 28.68
CA ASN A 141 19.78 -11.42 28.04
C ASN A 141 19.26 -12.88 27.97
N MET A 142 17.97 -13.04 27.64
CA MET A 142 17.32 -14.34 27.50
C MET A 142 17.47 -14.87 26.06
N GLU A 143 17.45 -16.18 25.88
CA GLU A 143 17.43 -16.80 24.54
C GLU A 143 16.02 -16.87 23.95
N SER A 144 15.00 -17.04 24.80
CA SER A 144 13.59 -17.04 24.42
C SER A 144 12.70 -16.61 25.61
N ILE A 145 11.52 -16.11 25.30
CA ILE A 145 10.47 -15.77 26.26
C ILE A 145 9.36 -16.81 26.11
N LYS A 146 8.98 -17.47 27.22
CA LYS A 146 7.77 -18.30 27.22
C LYS A 146 6.53 -17.42 27.07
N LEU A 147 5.59 -17.87 26.29
CA LEU A 147 4.31 -17.20 26.16
C LEU A 147 3.50 -17.45 27.45
N ASP A 148 3.38 -16.44 28.30
CA ASP A 148 2.37 -16.43 29.34
C ASP A 148 0.97 -16.25 28.72
N GLU A 149 -0.07 -16.33 29.53
CA GLU A 149 -1.45 -16.28 29.06
C GLU A 149 -1.74 -14.98 28.26
N LYS A 150 -1.19 -13.83 28.71
CA LYS A 150 -1.41 -12.55 28.07
C LYS A 150 -0.66 -12.43 26.75
N LEU A 151 0.63 -12.74 26.74
CA LEU A 151 1.46 -12.69 25.54
C LEU A 151 0.95 -13.68 24.46
N TYR A 152 0.48 -14.87 24.92
CA TYR A 152 -0.17 -15.84 24.04
C TYR A 152 -1.44 -15.25 23.40
N MET A 153 -2.27 -14.54 24.16
CA MET A 153 -3.46 -13.88 23.64
C MET A 153 -3.09 -12.78 22.64
N ASP A 154 -2.11 -11.93 22.95
CA ASP A 154 -1.65 -10.87 22.05
C ASP A 154 -1.12 -11.44 20.72
N ILE A 155 -0.30 -12.49 20.78
CA ILE A 155 0.22 -13.19 19.59
C ILE A 155 -0.92 -13.87 18.80
N SER A 156 -1.92 -14.42 19.49
CA SER A 156 -3.08 -15.02 18.83
C SER A 156 -3.92 -13.98 18.08
N VAL A 157 -4.15 -12.81 18.67
CA VAL A 157 -4.85 -11.71 17.99
C VAL A 157 -4.06 -11.20 16.79
N MET A 158 -2.74 -11.06 16.90
CA MET A 158 -1.89 -10.71 15.76
C MET A 158 -2.01 -11.73 14.63
N LYS A 159 -2.06 -13.03 14.96
CA LYS A 159 -2.28 -14.10 13.99
C LYS A 159 -3.65 -14.01 13.32
N ASP A 160 -4.70 -13.70 14.08
CA ASP A 160 -6.06 -13.56 13.54
C ASP A 160 -6.14 -12.39 12.53
N ILE A 161 -5.57 -11.23 12.86
CA ILE A 161 -5.45 -10.09 11.96
C ILE A 161 -4.72 -10.49 10.68
N SER A 162 -3.56 -11.15 10.83
CA SER A 162 -2.73 -11.55 9.69
C SER A 162 -3.42 -12.61 8.83
N ASN A 163 -4.18 -13.54 9.40
CA ASN A 163 -4.99 -14.52 8.67
C ASN A 163 -6.11 -13.85 7.87
N GLU A 164 -6.86 -12.92 8.48
CA GLU A 164 -7.91 -12.20 7.77
C GLU A 164 -7.33 -11.41 6.59
N LEU A 165 -6.21 -10.72 6.82
CA LEU A 165 -5.51 -9.95 5.79
C LEU A 165 -5.02 -10.85 4.63
N ASN A 166 -4.38 -11.97 4.97
CA ASN A 166 -3.88 -12.93 3.99
C ASN A 166 -5.03 -13.51 3.13
N ASN A 167 -6.10 -13.95 3.79
CA ASN A 167 -7.27 -14.50 3.12
C ASN A 167 -7.94 -13.46 2.22
N TYR A 168 -8.03 -12.20 2.66
CA TYR A 168 -8.62 -11.13 1.88
C TYR A 168 -7.80 -10.81 0.64
N ILE A 169 -6.50 -10.54 0.81
CA ILE A 169 -5.63 -10.15 -0.31
C ILE A 169 -5.50 -11.29 -1.32
N ASN A 170 -5.23 -12.51 -0.87
CA ASN A 170 -5.05 -13.64 -1.78
C ASN A 170 -6.33 -13.95 -2.57
N ARG A 171 -7.49 -13.97 -1.90
CA ARG A 171 -8.78 -14.13 -2.59
C ARG A 171 -9.02 -13.02 -3.61
N PHE A 172 -8.72 -11.76 -3.25
CA PHE A 172 -8.87 -10.62 -4.17
C PHE A 172 -7.97 -10.77 -5.40
N MET A 173 -6.70 -11.13 -5.18
CA MET A 173 -5.73 -11.35 -6.25
C MET A 173 -6.15 -12.50 -7.18
N GLU A 174 -6.63 -13.60 -6.60
CA GLU A 174 -7.10 -14.76 -7.35
C GLU A 174 -8.35 -14.43 -8.19
N GLU A 175 -9.36 -13.80 -7.60
CA GLU A 175 -10.61 -13.48 -8.29
C GLU A 175 -10.47 -12.41 -9.39
N LYS A 176 -9.55 -11.44 -9.22
CA LYS A 176 -9.46 -10.26 -10.09
C LYS A 176 -8.25 -10.24 -11.03
N LEU A 177 -7.19 -10.96 -10.68
CA LEU A 177 -5.87 -10.80 -11.30
C LEU A 177 -5.16 -12.13 -11.62
N SER A 178 -5.83 -13.29 -11.47
CA SER A 178 -5.23 -14.62 -11.68
C SER A 178 -4.61 -14.81 -13.07
N ASP A 179 -5.22 -14.20 -14.08
CA ASP A 179 -4.83 -14.39 -15.48
C ASP A 179 -3.69 -13.46 -15.93
N LEU A 180 -3.13 -12.65 -15.02
CA LEU A 180 -2.16 -11.61 -15.35
C LEU A 180 -0.88 -11.77 -14.51
N GLU A 181 0.24 -11.28 -15.08
CA GLU A 181 1.54 -11.26 -14.41
C GLU A 181 2.23 -9.89 -14.52
N GLY A 182 3.11 -9.59 -13.55
CA GLY A 182 3.99 -8.42 -13.57
C GLY A 182 3.31 -7.09 -13.87
N GLU A 183 3.76 -6.39 -14.89
CA GLU A 183 3.27 -5.05 -15.28
C GLU A 183 1.78 -5.03 -15.65
N GLU A 184 1.23 -6.10 -16.20
CA GLU A 184 -0.18 -6.18 -16.58
C GLU A 184 -1.08 -6.18 -15.34
N LYS A 185 -0.64 -6.83 -14.23
CA LYS A 185 -1.33 -6.75 -12.93
C LYS A 185 -1.35 -5.31 -12.40
N ALA A 186 -0.18 -4.66 -12.39
CA ALA A 186 -0.05 -3.29 -11.93
C ALA A 186 -0.95 -2.34 -12.73
N GLU A 187 -0.95 -2.43 -14.06
CA GLU A 187 -1.81 -1.62 -14.90
C GLU A 187 -3.30 -1.87 -14.62
N LYS A 188 -3.72 -3.12 -14.47
CA LYS A 188 -5.12 -3.46 -14.20
C LYS A 188 -5.59 -2.99 -12.83
N ILE A 189 -4.74 -3.09 -11.81
CA ILE A 189 -5.01 -2.60 -10.45
C ILE A 189 -5.34 -1.11 -10.46
N ILE A 190 -4.57 -0.31 -11.21
CA ILE A 190 -4.78 1.13 -11.32
C ILE A 190 -5.99 1.46 -12.18
N ARG A 191 -6.03 0.91 -13.40
CA ARG A 191 -7.08 1.23 -14.38
C ARG A 191 -8.48 0.90 -13.87
N LYS A 192 -8.61 -0.16 -13.06
CA LYS A 192 -9.88 -0.59 -12.46
C LYS A 192 -10.16 -0.02 -11.08
N GLY A 193 -9.17 0.68 -10.49
CA GLY A 193 -9.29 1.19 -9.12
C GLY A 193 -9.25 0.11 -8.04
N TYR A 194 -8.80 -1.10 -8.35
CA TYR A 194 -8.76 -2.24 -7.43
C TYR A 194 -7.91 -2.00 -6.19
N TRP A 195 -6.88 -1.17 -6.29
CA TRP A 195 -6.06 -0.79 -5.15
C TRP A 195 -6.84 -0.05 -4.06
N ILE A 196 -7.87 0.72 -4.45
CA ILE A 196 -8.77 1.39 -3.50
C ILE A 196 -9.63 0.35 -2.78
N ASP A 197 -10.10 -0.67 -3.50
CA ASP A 197 -10.89 -1.73 -2.89
C ASP A 197 -10.01 -2.56 -1.92
N ILE A 198 -8.74 -2.81 -2.27
CA ILE A 198 -7.77 -3.47 -1.39
C ILE A 198 -7.54 -2.63 -0.12
N LEU A 199 -7.29 -1.33 -0.26
CA LEU A 199 -7.08 -0.43 0.88
C LEU A 199 -8.30 -0.39 1.81
N LYS A 200 -9.52 -0.36 1.26
CA LYS A 200 -10.76 -0.43 2.03
C LYS A 200 -10.88 -1.73 2.81
N GLY A 201 -10.58 -2.86 2.17
CA GLY A 201 -10.64 -4.15 2.85
C GLY A 201 -9.62 -4.28 3.97
N ILE A 202 -8.42 -3.71 3.81
CA ILE A 202 -7.44 -3.61 4.89
C ILE A 202 -8.01 -2.79 6.05
N GLU A 203 -8.61 -1.64 5.77
CA GLU A 203 -9.23 -0.79 6.79
C GLU A 203 -10.44 -1.46 7.48
N GLU A 204 -11.26 -2.19 6.74
CA GLU A 204 -12.36 -2.98 7.30
C GLU A 204 -11.87 -4.07 8.26
N ILE A 205 -10.75 -4.73 7.95
CA ILE A 205 -10.12 -5.70 8.84
C ILE A 205 -9.57 -4.97 10.07
N ASN A 206 -8.78 -3.92 9.89
CA ASN A 206 -8.20 -3.14 10.97
C ASN A 206 -9.27 -2.59 11.93
N SER A 207 -10.40 -2.12 11.41
CA SER A 207 -11.48 -1.56 12.22
C SER A 207 -12.04 -2.50 13.28
N LYS A 208 -12.00 -3.82 13.04
CA LYS A 208 -12.45 -4.84 14.01
C LYS A 208 -11.55 -4.92 15.24
N TYR A 209 -10.29 -4.54 15.08
CA TYR A 209 -9.24 -4.69 16.11
C TYR A 209 -8.78 -3.37 16.72
N LYS A 210 -9.33 -2.21 16.31
CA LYS A 210 -8.97 -0.89 16.85
C LYS A 210 -9.14 -0.77 18.37
N SER A 211 -10.11 -1.47 18.94
CA SER A 211 -10.35 -1.47 20.40
C SER A 211 -9.42 -2.42 21.16
N TYR A 212 -8.68 -3.27 20.47
CA TYR A 212 -7.77 -4.19 21.14
C TYR A 212 -6.48 -3.46 21.56
N MET A 213 -6.13 -3.60 22.83
CA MET A 213 -4.93 -2.96 23.38
C MET A 213 -3.83 -3.99 23.60
N PHE A 214 -2.82 -3.95 22.75
CA PHE A 214 -1.57 -4.66 22.98
C PHE A 214 -0.82 -3.99 24.13
N LYS A 215 -0.50 -4.73 25.20
CA LYS A 215 0.20 -4.21 26.38
C LYS A 215 1.16 -5.28 26.91
N LEU A 216 2.38 -4.89 27.24
CA LEU A 216 3.35 -5.67 28.01
C LEU A 216 3.06 -5.58 29.50
#